data_6fd806913d54bfd45858305d34d87968
#
_entry.id   6fd806913d54bfd45858305d34d87968
#
_cell.length_a   1.000
_cell.length_b   1.000
_cell.length_c   1.000
_cell.angle_alpha   90.00
_cell.angle_beta   90.00
_cell.angle_gamma   90.00
#
_symmetry.space_group_name_H-M   'P 1'
#
loop_
_entity.id
_entity.type
_entity.pdbx_description
1 polymer ?
#
loop_
_entity_poly.entity_id
_entity_poly.type
_entity_poly.pdbx_seq_one_letter_code
_entity_poly.pdbx_strand_id
1 'polypeptide(L)'
;PEYRTLRSRRTVHGGGGIQPDVRVESDTTRVSGYMTRMVAQGVYNDFLMEYMDRYRTLLDERYPTYEAFAEGFTLSDDDLGLLIRAAKERKVEYNEEDWTLSKELIRTQLTAMIAQRLFSTTEFYRVMNPRENEPYKKALEILHAWNEQGEQILLGQ
;
A
#
# COMPACT_ATOMS: atom_id res chain seq x y z
N PRO A 1 -25.81 -22.38 5.74
CA PRO A 1 -26.98 -22.10 6.57
C PRO A 1 -27.04 -20.62 6.95
N GLU A 2 -28.26 -20.10 7.04
CA GLU A 2 -28.54 -18.75 7.49
C GLU A 2 -28.82 -18.74 8.99
N TYR A 3 -28.28 -17.76 9.67
CA TYR A 3 -28.50 -17.53 11.12
C TYR A 3 -28.93 -16.08 11.32
N ARG A 4 -29.56 -15.79 12.48
CA ARG A 4 -29.91 -14.43 12.86
C ARG A 4 -29.16 -14.02 14.13
N THR A 5 -28.60 -12.82 14.13
CA THR A 5 -27.94 -12.27 15.33
C THR A 5 -28.98 -12.04 16.45
N LEU A 6 -28.57 -12.21 17.70
CA LEU A 6 -29.50 -12.14 18.84
C LEU A 6 -30.08 -10.73 19.10
N ARG A 7 -29.28 -9.67 18.88
CA ARG A 7 -29.69 -8.29 19.17
C ARG A 7 -30.39 -7.62 17.99
N SER A 8 -29.68 -7.55 16.85
CA SER A 8 -30.15 -6.81 15.65
C SER A 8 -30.98 -7.67 14.70
N ARG A 9 -31.10 -9.00 14.97
CA ARG A 9 -31.76 -9.97 14.08
C ARG A 9 -31.24 -9.95 12.61
N ARG A 10 -30.03 -9.43 12.39
CA ARG A 10 -29.38 -9.47 11.09
C ARG A 10 -29.20 -10.91 10.62
N THR A 11 -29.47 -11.14 9.35
CA THR A 11 -29.14 -12.41 8.71
C THR A 11 -27.63 -12.51 8.52
N VAL A 12 -27.03 -13.58 9.00
CA VAL A 12 -25.62 -13.90 8.79
C VAL A 12 -25.51 -15.30 8.21
N HIS A 13 -24.54 -15.49 7.32
CA HIS A 13 -24.34 -16.77 6.63
C HIS A 13 -23.21 -17.55 7.29
N GLY A 14 -23.46 -18.81 7.61
CA GLY A 14 -22.45 -19.73 8.13
C GLY A 14 -21.93 -20.67 7.06
N GLY A 15 -20.66 -21.07 7.17
CA GLY A 15 -19.97 -21.95 6.23
C GLY A 15 -19.14 -21.17 5.20
N GLY A 16 -17.81 -21.31 5.28
CA GLY A 16 -16.90 -20.65 4.35
C GLY A 16 -16.24 -19.38 4.86
N GLY A 17 -16.29 -19.09 6.17
CA GLY A 17 -15.69 -17.92 6.80
C GLY A 17 -16.66 -16.77 7.08
N ILE A 18 -16.13 -15.66 7.55
CA ILE A 18 -16.90 -14.45 7.85
C ILE A 18 -17.01 -13.62 6.56
N GLN A 19 -18.23 -13.36 6.12
CA GLN A 19 -18.46 -12.42 5.02
C GLN A 19 -18.50 -10.99 5.56
N PRO A 20 -17.77 -10.04 4.91
CA PRO A 20 -17.83 -8.64 5.30
C PRO A 20 -19.18 -8.03 4.94
N ASP A 21 -19.68 -7.12 5.79
CA ASP A 21 -20.90 -6.37 5.52
C ASP A 21 -20.75 -5.40 4.34
N VAL A 22 -19.55 -4.86 4.18
CA VAL A 22 -19.20 -3.97 3.07
C VAL A 22 -18.08 -4.61 2.26
N ARG A 23 -18.33 -4.86 0.98
CA ARG A 23 -17.31 -5.33 0.04
C ARG A 23 -16.65 -4.15 -0.63
N VAL A 24 -15.33 -4.15 -0.63
CA VAL A 24 -14.53 -3.16 -1.34
C VAL A 24 -13.58 -3.90 -2.27
N GLU A 25 -13.64 -3.59 -3.55
CA GLU A 25 -12.74 -4.16 -4.54
C GLU A 25 -11.38 -3.48 -4.45
N SER A 26 -10.31 -4.26 -4.61
CA SER A 26 -8.96 -3.71 -4.70
C SER A 26 -8.78 -3.08 -6.08
N ASP A 27 -8.28 -1.84 -6.11
CA ASP A 27 -7.89 -1.19 -7.36
C ASP A 27 -6.59 -1.80 -7.88
N THR A 28 -6.69 -2.58 -8.95
CA THR A 28 -5.55 -3.17 -9.65
C THR A 28 -5.25 -2.48 -10.98
N THR A 29 -5.97 -1.43 -11.33
CA THR A 29 -5.87 -0.75 -12.64
C THR A 29 -4.50 -0.12 -12.87
N ARG A 30 -3.78 0.22 -11.79
CA ARG A 30 -2.43 0.80 -11.84
C ARG A 30 -1.28 -0.22 -11.75
N VAL A 31 -1.59 -1.50 -11.72
CA VAL A 31 -0.59 -2.57 -11.70
C VAL A 31 -0.24 -2.99 -13.11
N SER A 32 0.93 -2.61 -13.58
CA SER A 32 1.40 -2.97 -14.93
C SER A 32 2.19 -4.29 -14.97
N GLY A 33 2.35 -4.81 -16.19
CA GLY A 33 3.19 -5.97 -16.43
C GLY A 33 4.65 -5.73 -16.08
N TYR A 34 5.19 -4.52 -16.35
CA TYR A 34 6.56 -4.15 -15.98
C TYR A 34 6.75 -4.17 -14.46
N MET A 35 5.84 -3.54 -13.71
CA MET A 35 5.88 -3.56 -12.25
C MET A 35 5.83 -4.99 -11.69
N THR A 36 4.92 -5.82 -12.20
CA THR A 36 4.79 -7.22 -11.78
C THR A 36 6.09 -8.01 -12.00
N ARG A 37 6.74 -7.83 -13.17
CA ARG A 37 8.04 -8.46 -13.47
C ARG A 37 9.15 -7.98 -12.55
N MET A 38 9.21 -6.68 -12.25
CA MET A 38 10.20 -6.14 -11.29
C MET A 38 10.07 -6.77 -9.91
N VAL A 39 8.86 -6.90 -9.41
CA VAL A 39 8.60 -7.55 -8.11
C VAL A 39 9.00 -9.02 -8.16
N ALA A 40 8.57 -9.76 -9.18
CA ALA A 40 8.87 -11.20 -9.34
C ALA A 40 10.37 -11.47 -9.47
N GLN A 41 11.14 -10.60 -10.10
CA GLN A 41 12.59 -10.71 -10.26
C GLN A 41 13.40 -10.16 -9.08
N GLY A 42 12.75 -9.66 -8.02
CA GLY A 42 13.42 -9.15 -6.83
C GLY A 42 14.07 -7.77 -6.99
N VAL A 43 13.74 -7.03 -8.06
CA VAL A 43 14.33 -5.70 -8.36
C VAL A 43 14.13 -4.71 -7.21
N TYR A 44 12.96 -4.76 -6.54
CA TYR A 44 12.69 -3.88 -5.40
C TYR A 44 13.66 -4.13 -4.24
N ASN A 45 13.99 -5.39 -3.98
CA ASN A 45 14.94 -5.72 -2.92
C ASN A 45 16.35 -5.27 -3.26
N ASP A 46 16.80 -5.46 -4.51
CA ASP A 46 18.12 -4.99 -4.96
C ASP A 46 18.22 -3.46 -4.85
N PHE A 47 17.20 -2.74 -5.33
CA PHE A 47 17.11 -1.29 -5.17
C PHE A 47 17.18 -0.87 -3.70
N LEU A 48 16.39 -1.50 -2.83
CA LEU A 48 16.37 -1.16 -1.41
C LEU A 48 17.69 -1.42 -0.72
N MET A 49 18.38 -2.51 -1.05
CA MET A 49 19.70 -2.79 -0.50
C MET A 49 20.69 -1.70 -0.90
N GLU A 50 20.80 -1.39 -2.21
CA GLU A 50 21.70 -0.34 -2.70
C GLU A 50 21.34 1.04 -2.14
N TYR A 51 20.05 1.37 -2.08
CA TYR A 51 19.57 2.65 -1.58
C TYR A 51 19.87 2.83 -0.10
N MET A 52 19.60 1.81 0.72
CA MET A 52 19.88 1.85 2.16
C MET A 52 21.38 1.85 2.45
N ASP A 53 22.19 1.10 1.73
CA ASP A 53 23.65 1.10 1.88
C ASP A 53 24.23 2.51 1.61
N ARG A 54 23.68 3.21 0.64
CA ARG A 54 24.14 4.55 0.23
C ARG A 54 23.64 5.67 1.14
N TYR A 55 22.39 5.60 1.58
CA TYR A 55 21.69 6.74 2.17
C TYR A 55 21.27 6.55 3.63
N ARG A 56 21.45 5.37 4.24
CA ARG A 56 20.96 5.05 5.60
C ARG A 56 21.35 6.12 6.62
N THR A 57 22.62 6.45 6.73
CA THR A 57 23.10 7.42 7.70
C THR A 57 22.48 8.80 7.51
N LEU A 58 22.42 9.26 6.26
CA LEU A 58 21.80 10.54 5.93
C LEU A 58 20.29 10.56 6.26
N LEU A 59 19.60 9.45 6.00
CA LEU A 59 18.17 9.32 6.28
C LEU A 59 17.90 9.28 7.79
N ASP A 60 18.70 8.55 8.56
CA ASP A 60 18.59 8.47 10.03
C ASP A 60 18.82 9.85 10.67
N GLU A 61 19.80 10.63 10.17
CA GLU A 61 20.06 11.99 10.63
C GLU A 61 18.98 12.98 10.25
N ARG A 62 18.50 12.91 9.02
CA ARG A 62 17.51 13.87 8.49
C ARG A 62 16.09 13.57 8.96
N TYR A 63 15.76 12.30 9.19
CA TYR A 63 14.44 11.84 9.57
C TYR A 63 14.51 10.97 10.83
N PRO A 64 14.78 11.56 12.00
CA PRO A 64 14.94 10.78 13.26
C PRO A 64 13.60 10.18 13.75
N THR A 65 12.46 10.62 13.21
CA THR A 65 11.14 10.10 13.53
C THR A 65 10.36 9.85 12.25
N TYR A 66 9.36 8.96 12.34
CA TYR A 66 8.46 8.72 11.19
C TYR A 66 7.70 9.98 10.78
N GLU A 67 7.30 10.82 11.72
CA GLU A 67 6.58 12.08 11.43
C GLU A 67 7.44 13.00 10.54
N ALA A 68 8.72 13.18 10.90
CA ALA A 68 9.67 13.93 10.06
C ALA A 68 9.84 13.31 8.66
N PHE A 69 9.89 11.97 8.59
CA PHE A 69 9.96 11.24 7.34
C PHE A 69 8.68 11.43 6.50
N ALA A 70 7.51 11.30 7.11
CA ALA A 70 6.23 11.42 6.42
C ALA A 70 5.99 12.82 5.83
N GLU A 71 6.50 13.86 6.49
CA GLU A 71 6.39 15.26 6.05
C GLU A 71 7.45 15.65 5.01
N GLY A 72 8.66 15.12 5.15
CA GLY A 72 9.82 15.63 4.40
C GLY A 72 10.42 14.69 3.37
N PHE A 73 10.13 13.39 3.40
CA PHE A 73 10.70 12.43 2.48
C PHE A 73 9.87 12.28 1.20
N THR A 74 10.54 12.40 0.08
CA THR A 74 9.99 12.04 -1.23
C THR A 74 11.05 11.33 -2.03
N LEU A 75 10.73 10.15 -2.54
CA LEU A 75 11.59 9.42 -3.46
C LEU A 75 11.59 10.14 -4.82
N SER A 76 12.74 10.67 -5.23
CA SER A 76 12.87 11.49 -6.43
C SER A 76 12.78 10.66 -7.73
N ASP A 77 12.67 11.34 -8.86
CA ASP A 77 12.73 10.68 -10.17
C ASP A 77 14.14 10.14 -10.47
N ASP A 78 15.18 10.77 -9.93
CA ASP A 78 16.56 10.25 -10.02
C ASP A 78 16.71 8.94 -9.24
N ASP A 79 16.09 8.84 -8.05
CA ASP A 79 16.05 7.61 -7.29
C ASP A 79 15.30 6.50 -8.03
N LEU A 80 14.18 6.83 -8.68
CA LEU A 80 13.46 5.88 -9.54
C LEU A 80 14.30 5.46 -10.77
N GLY A 81 15.21 6.32 -11.22
CA GLY A 81 16.22 5.97 -12.24
C GLY A 81 17.16 4.85 -11.77
N LEU A 82 17.48 4.78 -10.46
CA LEU A 82 18.24 3.65 -9.89
C LEU A 82 17.45 2.35 -9.99
N LEU A 83 16.13 2.38 -9.69
CA LEU A 83 15.27 1.21 -9.83
C LEU A 83 15.24 0.70 -11.28
N ILE A 84 15.11 1.59 -12.26
CA ILE A 84 15.10 1.22 -13.68
C ILE A 84 16.43 0.56 -14.07
N ARG A 85 17.56 1.04 -13.54
CA ARG A 85 18.88 0.41 -13.76
C ARG A 85 18.94 -0.99 -13.16
N ALA A 86 18.50 -1.16 -11.91
CA ALA A 86 18.42 -2.46 -11.26
C ALA A 86 17.51 -3.43 -12.04
N ALA A 87 16.39 -2.94 -12.59
CA ALA A 87 15.51 -3.72 -13.47
C ALA A 87 16.24 -4.21 -14.73
N LYS A 88 17.02 -3.35 -15.36
CA LYS A 88 17.82 -3.70 -16.54
C LYS A 88 18.88 -4.76 -16.24
N GLU A 89 19.55 -4.69 -15.09
CA GLU A 89 20.51 -5.70 -14.64
C GLU A 89 19.86 -7.07 -14.44
N ARG A 90 18.62 -7.08 -13.97
CA ARG A 90 17.77 -8.29 -13.85
C ARG A 90 17.11 -8.71 -15.17
N LYS A 91 17.44 -8.06 -16.28
CA LYS A 91 16.87 -8.32 -17.63
C LYS A 91 15.35 -8.14 -17.68
N VAL A 92 14.82 -7.23 -16.87
CA VAL A 92 13.44 -6.79 -16.98
C VAL A 92 13.38 -5.67 -17.99
N GLU A 93 12.78 -5.95 -19.15
CA GLU A 93 12.66 -4.99 -20.24
C GLU A 93 11.75 -3.82 -19.85
N TYR A 94 12.27 -2.60 -20.07
CA TYR A 94 11.52 -1.38 -19.80
C TYR A 94 10.38 -1.21 -20.80
N ASN A 95 9.23 -0.76 -20.30
CA ASN A 95 8.08 -0.38 -21.11
C ASN A 95 7.55 0.95 -20.61
N GLU A 96 7.50 1.96 -21.49
CA GLU A 96 7.12 3.34 -21.17
C GLU A 96 5.66 3.46 -20.72
N GLU A 97 4.74 2.76 -21.38
CA GLU A 97 3.31 2.79 -21.03
C GLU A 97 3.08 2.16 -19.66
N ASP A 98 3.66 0.97 -19.43
CA ASP A 98 3.64 0.27 -18.15
C ASP A 98 4.24 1.12 -17.02
N TRP A 99 5.37 1.79 -17.31
CA TRP A 99 6.03 2.68 -16.36
C TRP A 99 5.15 3.86 -15.99
N THR A 100 4.62 4.57 -16.98
CA THR A 100 3.74 5.72 -16.78
C THR A 100 2.51 5.34 -15.95
N LEU A 101 1.93 4.17 -16.23
CA LEU A 101 0.77 3.65 -15.49
C LEU A 101 1.08 3.39 -14.01
N SER A 102 2.24 2.80 -13.71
CA SER A 102 2.55 2.28 -12.37
C SER A 102 3.50 3.16 -11.55
N LYS A 103 4.12 4.20 -12.13
CA LYS A 103 5.19 5.00 -11.51
C LYS A 103 4.86 5.47 -10.10
N GLU A 104 3.67 6.03 -9.89
CA GLU A 104 3.29 6.57 -8.58
C GLU A 104 2.96 5.46 -7.57
N LEU A 105 2.40 4.35 -8.02
CA LEU A 105 2.20 3.17 -7.17
C LEU A 105 3.56 2.58 -6.74
N ILE A 106 4.51 2.46 -7.67
CA ILE A 106 5.89 2.02 -7.41
C ILE A 106 6.55 2.95 -6.40
N ARG A 107 6.45 4.28 -6.60
CA ARG A 107 6.99 5.29 -5.68
C ARG A 107 6.44 5.10 -4.27
N THR A 108 5.12 4.95 -4.14
CA THR A 108 4.45 4.73 -2.85
C THR A 108 4.94 3.45 -2.16
N GLN A 109 5.02 2.35 -2.91
CA GLN A 109 5.49 1.07 -2.36
C GLN A 109 6.94 1.14 -1.90
N LEU A 110 7.83 1.71 -2.69
CA LEU A 110 9.24 1.87 -2.31
C LEU A 110 9.40 2.80 -1.11
N THR A 111 8.64 3.90 -1.05
CA THR A 111 8.61 4.78 0.12
C THR A 111 8.18 4.02 1.38
N ALA A 112 7.13 3.19 1.28
CA ALA A 112 6.68 2.36 2.39
C ALA A 112 7.75 1.34 2.83
N MET A 113 8.43 0.72 1.87
CA MET A 113 9.51 -0.23 2.17
C MET A 113 10.75 0.46 2.80
N ILE A 114 11.07 1.69 2.38
CA ILE A 114 12.11 2.50 3.03
C ILE A 114 11.70 2.85 4.46
N ALA A 115 10.46 3.31 4.69
CA ALA A 115 9.94 3.57 6.02
C ALA A 115 10.01 2.32 6.93
N GLN A 116 9.71 1.13 6.38
CA GLN A 116 9.86 -0.13 7.09
C GLN A 116 11.31 -0.40 7.52
N ARG A 117 12.28 -0.08 6.68
CA ARG A 117 13.71 -0.29 6.96
C ARG A 117 14.28 0.69 7.96
N LEU A 118 13.78 1.93 7.96
CA LEU A 118 14.21 2.97 8.91
C LEU A 118 13.56 2.78 10.28
N PHE A 119 12.30 2.40 10.33
CA PHE A 119 11.50 2.35 11.55
C PHE A 119 10.97 0.95 11.84
N SER A 120 9.78 0.61 11.35
CA SER A 120 9.18 -0.71 11.55
C SER A 120 8.11 -1.05 10.50
N THR A 121 7.57 -2.29 10.59
CA THR A 121 6.46 -2.73 9.73
C THR A 121 5.20 -1.87 9.90
N THR A 122 4.99 -1.27 11.07
CA THR A 122 3.88 -0.36 11.30
C THR A 122 3.94 0.82 10.32
N GLU A 123 5.11 1.41 10.13
CA GLU A 123 5.31 2.57 9.25
C GLU A 123 5.12 2.24 7.78
N PHE A 124 5.40 1.00 7.36
CA PHE A 124 5.00 0.52 6.03
C PHE A 124 3.50 0.71 5.81
N TYR A 125 2.67 0.23 6.74
CA TYR A 125 1.22 0.34 6.63
C TYR A 125 0.73 1.79 6.81
N ARG A 126 1.41 2.61 7.61
CA ARG A 126 1.11 4.04 7.74
C ARG A 126 1.29 4.80 6.42
N VAL A 127 2.24 4.38 5.58
CA VAL A 127 2.42 4.93 4.23
C VAL A 127 1.39 4.35 3.25
N MET A 128 1.19 3.02 3.26
CA MET A 128 0.37 2.33 2.27
C MET A 128 -1.13 2.56 2.47
N ASN A 129 -1.62 2.43 3.70
CA ASN A 129 -3.07 2.40 3.95
C ASN A 129 -3.81 3.65 3.49
N PRO A 130 -3.35 4.89 3.79
CA PRO A 130 -4.07 6.08 3.33
C PRO A 130 -4.05 6.29 1.82
N ARG A 131 -3.08 5.71 1.12
CA ARG A 131 -2.86 5.94 -0.31
C ARG A 131 -3.42 4.83 -1.19
N GLU A 132 -3.21 3.56 -0.78
CA GLU A 132 -3.37 2.40 -1.66
C GLU A 132 -4.34 1.33 -1.12
N ASN A 133 -4.92 1.52 0.07
CA ASN A 133 -5.78 0.52 0.71
C ASN A 133 -7.24 1.00 0.72
N GLU A 134 -7.98 0.68 -0.33
CA GLU A 134 -9.40 1.08 -0.45
C GLU A 134 -10.28 0.53 0.69
N PRO A 135 -10.13 -0.73 1.15
CA PRO A 135 -10.83 -1.21 2.35
C PRO A 135 -10.56 -0.37 3.59
N TYR A 136 -9.31 0.08 3.80
CA TYR A 136 -8.95 0.95 4.93
C TYR A 136 -9.62 2.32 4.82
N LYS A 137 -9.59 2.95 3.64
CA LYS A 137 -10.26 4.24 3.40
C LYS A 137 -11.75 4.13 3.66
N LYS A 138 -12.38 3.07 3.13
CA LYS A 138 -13.81 2.82 3.34
C LYS A 138 -14.17 2.56 4.78
N ALA A 139 -13.33 1.83 5.52
CA ALA A 139 -13.53 1.63 6.96
C ALA A 139 -13.48 2.95 7.74
N LEU A 140 -12.55 3.85 7.40
CA LEU A 140 -12.49 5.19 8.01
C LEU A 140 -13.72 6.05 7.69
N GLU A 141 -14.20 6.04 6.44
CA GLU A 141 -15.45 6.72 6.09
C GLU A 141 -16.62 6.24 6.95
N ILE A 142 -16.79 4.92 7.07
CA ILE A 142 -17.86 4.32 7.88
C ILE A 142 -17.70 4.71 9.34
N LEU A 143 -16.49 4.69 9.90
CA LEU A 143 -16.24 5.06 11.29
C LEU A 143 -16.54 6.54 11.56
N HIS A 144 -16.19 7.43 10.62
CA HIS A 144 -16.50 8.86 10.75
C HIS A 144 -18.00 9.15 10.68
N ALA A 145 -18.72 8.41 9.83
CA ALA A 145 -20.17 8.55 9.68
C ALA A 145 -20.96 7.72 10.71
N TRP A 146 -20.29 6.96 11.60
CA TRP A 146 -20.91 5.97 12.46
C TRP A 146 -22.03 6.52 13.35
N ASN A 147 -21.85 7.70 13.92
CA ASN A 147 -22.83 8.34 14.79
C ASN A 147 -24.09 8.80 14.05
N GLU A 148 -24.01 8.97 12.72
CA GLU A 148 -25.11 9.46 11.90
C GLU A 148 -25.76 8.37 11.07
N GLN A 149 -25.01 7.40 10.58
CA GLN A 149 -25.45 6.43 9.58
C GLN A 149 -24.97 4.99 9.83
N GLY A 150 -24.25 4.72 10.92
CA GLY A 150 -23.53 3.45 11.12
C GLY A 150 -24.43 2.20 11.05
N GLU A 151 -25.64 2.24 11.60
CA GLU A 151 -26.56 1.12 11.48
C GLU A 151 -27.10 0.96 10.05
N GLN A 152 -27.36 2.03 9.33
CA GLN A 152 -27.88 2.00 7.96
C GLN A 152 -26.84 1.44 6.98
N ILE A 153 -25.57 1.84 7.13
CA ILE A 153 -24.46 1.34 6.30
C ILE A 153 -24.28 -0.16 6.47
N LEU A 154 -24.39 -0.66 7.72
CA LEU A 154 -24.28 -2.10 8.00
C LEU A 154 -25.51 -2.91 7.57
N LEU A 155 -26.67 -2.29 7.45
CA LEU A 155 -27.90 -2.94 7.04
C LEU A 155 -28.12 -2.94 5.54
N GLY A 156 -27.22 -2.29 4.76
CA GLY A 156 -27.29 -2.25 3.30
C GLY A 156 -28.46 -1.43 2.76
N GLN A 157 -28.94 -0.44 3.53
CA GLN A 157 -30.02 0.48 3.12
C GLN A 157 -29.46 1.80 2.63
#